data_44a3521be2627904c4f314622a007f74
#
_entry.id   44a3521be2627904c4f314622a007f74
#
_cell.length_a   1.000
_cell.length_b   1.000
_cell.length_c   1.000
_cell.angle_alpha   90.00
_cell.angle_beta   90.00
_cell.angle_gamma   90.00
#
_symmetry.space_group_name_H-M   'P 1'
#
loop_
_entity.id
_entity.type
_entity.pdbx_description
1 polymer ?
#
loop_
_entity_poly.entity_id
_entity_poly.type
_entity_poly.pdbx_seq_one_letter_code
_entity_poly.pdbx_strand_id
1 'polypeptide(L)'
;MSTFADMDPSNDTSRYTVGWIAPLPLELTAAVGMLENATTMEVDDDDVLYHVGRIGSHFVVMVVCPRMGIEPASTALANMRRSFPNIKHVLVVGIAGGMPCYGPDRQDQIVLGDVVVGVPQHGRGGVTHYEFGAWEGHNELTIKEHTLHPSAALLTAVNNLRSVHMQLAGSKIP
;
A
#
# COMPACT_ATOMS: atom_id res chain seq x y z
N MET A 1 6.04 33.89 -24.85
CA MET A 1 5.53 34.11 -23.48
C MET A 1 4.24 33.29 -23.41
N SER A 2 4.36 32.03 -23.04
CA SER A 2 3.19 31.14 -22.84
C SER A 2 2.64 31.43 -21.45
N THR A 3 1.42 31.88 -21.39
CA THR A 3 0.68 32.24 -20.16
C THR A 3 0.36 30.96 -19.36
N PHE A 4 0.67 30.98 -18.08
CA PHE A 4 0.37 29.94 -17.07
C PHE A 4 -1.15 29.70 -16.82
N ALA A 5 -2.02 30.03 -17.76
CA ALA A 5 -3.47 30.10 -17.55
C ALA A 5 -4.28 28.92 -18.11
N ASP A 6 -3.64 27.91 -18.75
CA ASP A 6 -4.36 26.79 -19.42
C ASP A 6 -3.87 25.40 -19.00
N MET A 7 -3.37 25.24 -17.78
CA MET A 7 -3.23 23.89 -17.24
C MET A 7 -4.58 23.47 -16.67
N ASP A 8 -5.21 22.51 -17.33
CA ASP A 8 -6.37 21.79 -16.79
C ASP A 8 -6.02 21.32 -15.37
N PRO A 9 -6.73 21.76 -14.32
CA PRO A 9 -6.42 21.37 -12.96
C PRO A 9 -6.52 19.85 -12.73
N SER A 10 -7.06 19.09 -13.68
CA SER A 10 -7.03 17.62 -13.65
C SER A 10 -5.64 17.03 -13.94
N ASN A 11 -4.73 17.75 -14.58
CA ASN A 11 -3.43 17.27 -15.05
C ASN A 11 -2.26 17.68 -14.12
N ASP A 12 -2.55 18.31 -12.98
CA ASP A 12 -1.51 18.69 -12.00
C ASP A 12 -1.07 17.48 -11.16
N THR A 13 0.02 16.84 -11.58
CA THR A 13 0.60 15.68 -10.88
C THR A 13 1.15 16.04 -9.49
N SER A 14 1.42 17.31 -9.20
CA SER A 14 1.98 17.76 -7.93
C SER A 14 1.01 17.69 -6.74
N ARG A 15 -0.30 17.56 -6.98
CA ARG A 15 -1.34 17.46 -5.96
C ARG A 15 -1.33 16.11 -5.25
N TYR A 16 -0.87 15.04 -5.91
CA TYR A 16 -0.97 13.68 -5.41
C TYR A 16 0.12 13.39 -4.39
N THR A 17 -0.32 12.97 -3.21
CA THR A 17 0.58 12.72 -2.06
C THR A 17 0.62 11.28 -1.62
N VAL A 18 -0.34 10.48 -2.09
CA VAL A 18 -0.45 9.05 -1.77
C VAL A 18 -0.44 8.24 -3.06
N GLY A 19 0.48 7.30 -3.16
CA GLY A 19 0.53 6.30 -4.20
C GLY A 19 -0.09 4.98 -3.74
N TRP A 20 -0.77 4.29 -4.64
CA TRP A 20 -1.37 2.99 -4.42
C TRP A 20 -0.98 2.05 -5.56
N ILE A 21 -0.30 0.97 -5.23
CA ILE A 21 0.11 -0.06 -6.19
C ILE A 21 -0.75 -1.29 -5.96
N ALA A 22 -1.49 -1.70 -6.98
CA ALA A 22 -2.27 -2.93 -7.01
C ALA A 22 -1.52 -4.01 -7.80
N PRO A 23 -1.18 -5.16 -7.21
CA PRO A 23 -0.54 -6.26 -7.93
C PRO A 23 -1.38 -6.87 -9.05
N LEU A 24 -2.71 -6.86 -8.90
CA LEU A 24 -3.65 -7.50 -9.82
C LEU A 24 -4.75 -6.54 -10.31
N PRO A 25 -5.29 -6.74 -11.53
CA PRO A 25 -6.39 -5.92 -12.06
C PRO A 25 -7.65 -5.93 -11.17
N LEU A 26 -7.98 -7.07 -10.55
CA LEU A 26 -9.12 -7.18 -9.64
C LEU A 26 -8.96 -6.26 -8.41
N GLU A 27 -7.75 -6.18 -7.89
CA GLU A 27 -7.40 -5.32 -6.75
C GLU A 27 -7.48 -3.84 -7.13
N LEU A 28 -7.00 -3.49 -8.32
CA LEU A 28 -7.16 -2.13 -8.85
C LEU A 28 -8.63 -1.77 -9.01
N THR A 29 -9.46 -2.67 -9.55
CA THR A 29 -10.90 -2.42 -9.74
C THR A 29 -11.58 -2.08 -8.39
N ALA A 30 -11.28 -2.84 -7.35
CA ALA A 30 -11.80 -2.57 -6.01
C ALA A 30 -11.29 -1.23 -5.45
N ALA A 31 -10.01 -0.92 -5.67
CA ALA A 31 -9.38 0.32 -5.20
C ALA A 31 -9.97 1.55 -5.89
N VAL A 32 -10.14 1.51 -7.22
CA VAL A 32 -10.74 2.61 -8.00
C VAL A 32 -12.18 2.89 -7.56
N GLY A 33 -12.92 1.85 -7.17
CA GLY A 33 -14.27 2.00 -6.62
C GLY A 33 -14.35 2.82 -5.32
N MET A 34 -13.22 3.04 -4.63
CA MET A 34 -13.15 3.87 -3.42
C MET A 34 -12.79 5.34 -3.73
N LEU A 35 -12.41 5.66 -4.97
CA LEU A 35 -12.04 7.02 -5.35
C LEU A 35 -13.27 7.90 -5.56
N GLU A 36 -13.26 9.04 -4.92
CA GLU A 36 -14.11 10.17 -5.27
C GLU A 36 -13.53 10.88 -6.51
N ASN A 37 -14.38 11.22 -7.48
CA ASN A 37 -14.00 11.86 -8.74
C ASN A 37 -12.90 11.09 -9.47
N ALA A 38 -13.06 9.77 -9.56
CA ALA A 38 -12.12 8.89 -10.23
C ALA A 38 -12.00 9.25 -11.73
N THR A 39 -10.76 9.39 -12.20
CA THR A 39 -10.45 9.59 -13.63
C THR A 39 -9.13 8.87 -13.96
N THR A 40 -8.80 8.79 -15.23
CA THR A 40 -7.50 8.30 -15.68
C THR A 40 -6.59 9.45 -16.05
N MET A 41 -5.30 9.25 -15.90
CA MET A 41 -4.26 10.22 -16.24
C MET A 41 -3.10 9.52 -16.94
N GLU A 42 -2.70 10.06 -18.08
CA GLU A 42 -1.45 9.76 -18.75
C GLU A 42 -0.48 10.91 -18.46
N VAL A 43 0.78 10.59 -18.24
CA VAL A 43 1.82 11.57 -17.94
C VAL A 43 2.86 11.52 -19.06
N ASP A 44 3.28 12.68 -19.56
CA ASP A 44 4.29 12.76 -20.58
C ASP A 44 5.56 12.00 -20.19
N ASP A 45 6.15 11.30 -21.15
CA ASP A 45 7.34 10.47 -20.94
C ASP A 45 7.12 9.26 -19.96
N ASP A 46 5.87 8.86 -19.74
CA ASP A 46 5.51 7.71 -18.93
C ASP A 46 4.41 6.89 -19.63
N ASP A 47 4.76 5.69 -20.09
CA ASP A 47 3.81 4.79 -20.79
C ASP A 47 2.78 4.13 -19.86
N VAL A 48 2.65 4.63 -18.63
CA VAL A 48 1.78 4.05 -17.60
C VAL A 48 0.48 4.84 -17.50
N LEU A 49 -0.65 4.13 -17.61
CA LEU A 49 -1.96 4.69 -17.31
C LEU A 49 -2.20 4.68 -15.80
N TYR A 50 -2.41 5.84 -15.22
CA TYR A 50 -2.73 6.01 -13.80
C TYR A 50 -4.23 6.23 -13.59
N HIS A 51 -4.75 5.73 -12.48
CA HIS A 51 -6.07 6.10 -11.96
C HIS A 51 -5.88 7.09 -10.84
N VAL A 52 -6.58 8.20 -10.90
CA VAL A 52 -6.40 9.30 -9.94
C VAL A 52 -7.74 9.77 -9.39
N GLY A 53 -7.72 10.28 -8.17
CA GLY A 53 -8.91 10.77 -7.49
C GLY A 53 -8.63 11.14 -6.05
N ARG A 54 -9.67 11.10 -5.20
CA ARG A 54 -9.57 11.40 -3.78
C ARG A 54 -10.12 10.26 -2.92
N ILE A 55 -9.49 10.08 -1.77
CA ILE A 55 -10.06 9.31 -0.66
C ILE A 55 -10.06 10.24 0.55
N GLY A 56 -11.23 10.73 0.94
CA GLY A 56 -11.37 11.74 1.98
C GLY A 56 -10.61 13.03 1.64
N SER A 57 -9.62 13.40 2.45
CA SER A 57 -8.76 14.57 2.21
C SER A 57 -7.53 14.32 1.35
N HIS A 58 -7.26 13.07 0.97
CA HIS A 58 -6.03 12.70 0.27
C HIS A 58 -6.23 12.61 -1.23
N PHE A 59 -5.33 13.22 -2.00
CA PHE A 59 -5.21 12.96 -3.43
C PHE A 59 -4.38 11.71 -3.64
N VAL A 60 -4.97 10.74 -4.34
CA VAL A 60 -4.44 9.39 -4.50
C VAL A 60 -4.22 9.11 -5.98
N VAL A 61 -3.06 8.54 -6.29
CA VAL A 61 -2.74 7.98 -7.60
C VAL A 61 -2.57 6.47 -7.48
N MET A 62 -3.22 5.74 -8.37
CA MET A 62 -3.23 4.28 -8.36
C MET A 62 -2.69 3.72 -9.67
N VAL A 63 -1.98 2.60 -9.56
CA VAL A 63 -1.46 1.86 -10.71
C VAL A 63 -1.59 0.35 -10.48
N VAL A 64 -1.80 -0.40 -11.56
CA VAL A 64 -1.69 -1.86 -11.54
C VAL A 64 -0.33 -2.30 -12.07
N CYS A 65 0.24 -3.32 -11.43
CA CYS A 65 1.45 -3.95 -11.94
C CYS A 65 1.17 -4.75 -13.22
N PRO A 66 2.09 -4.77 -14.20
CA PRO A 66 1.94 -5.59 -15.41
C PRO A 66 1.94 -7.10 -15.09
N ARG A 67 2.53 -7.49 -13.98
CA ARG A 67 2.56 -8.85 -13.41
C ARG A 67 2.85 -8.77 -11.91
N MET A 68 2.56 -9.84 -11.18
CA MET A 68 2.93 -9.96 -9.78
C MET A 68 4.46 -10.06 -9.60
N GLY A 69 4.96 -9.59 -8.47
CA GLY A 69 6.35 -9.72 -8.07
C GLY A 69 6.99 -8.42 -7.59
N ILE A 70 8.15 -8.55 -6.96
CA ILE A 70 8.88 -7.43 -6.37
C ILE A 70 9.41 -6.48 -7.46
N GLU A 71 9.94 -7.03 -8.54
CA GLU A 71 10.54 -6.24 -9.62
C GLU A 71 9.49 -5.39 -10.34
N PRO A 72 8.30 -5.90 -10.77
CA PRO A 72 7.27 -5.06 -11.35
C PRO A 72 6.73 -3.98 -10.39
N ALA A 73 6.57 -4.32 -9.11
CA ALA A 73 6.14 -3.36 -8.10
C ALA A 73 7.18 -2.25 -7.89
N SER A 74 8.47 -2.58 -7.91
CA SER A 74 9.56 -1.61 -7.80
C SER A 74 9.61 -0.68 -9.02
N THR A 75 9.39 -1.21 -10.22
CA THR A 75 9.31 -0.43 -11.45
C THR A 75 8.10 0.52 -11.42
N ALA A 76 6.93 0.02 -11.04
CA ALA A 76 5.74 0.84 -10.87
C ALA A 76 5.95 1.98 -9.86
N LEU A 77 6.61 1.69 -8.74
CA LEU A 77 6.99 2.70 -7.75
C LEU A 77 7.94 3.76 -8.32
N ALA A 78 8.95 3.35 -9.07
CA ALA A 78 9.93 4.27 -9.67
C ALA A 78 9.27 5.20 -10.67
N ASN A 79 8.44 4.67 -11.57
CA ASN A 79 7.68 5.46 -12.55
C ASN A 79 6.73 6.43 -11.84
N MET A 80 5.93 5.94 -10.90
CA MET A 80 5.00 6.77 -10.14
C MET A 80 5.71 7.93 -9.42
N ARG A 81 6.87 7.70 -8.81
CA ARG A 81 7.64 8.77 -8.15
C ARG A 81 8.23 9.78 -9.11
N ARG A 82 8.58 9.35 -10.31
CA ARG A 82 9.05 10.25 -11.37
C ARG A 82 7.93 11.16 -11.87
N SER A 83 6.76 10.59 -12.10
CA SER A 83 5.59 11.27 -12.69
C SER A 83 4.83 12.13 -11.66
N PHE A 84 4.86 11.75 -10.38
CA PHE A 84 4.16 12.43 -9.28
C PHE A 84 5.15 12.84 -8.18
N PRO A 85 5.77 14.03 -8.28
CA PRO A 85 6.94 14.40 -7.46
C PRO A 85 6.62 14.59 -5.96
N ASN A 86 5.36 14.81 -5.61
CA ASN A 86 4.94 15.07 -4.22
C ASN A 86 4.42 13.84 -3.48
N ILE A 87 4.57 12.64 -4.04
CA ILE A 87 4.21 11.40 -3.34
C ILE A 87 5.06 11.23 -2.08
N LYS A 88 4.39 11.19 -0.93
CA LYS A 88 4.99 11.00 0.39
C LYS A 88 4.88 9.56 0.88
N HIS A 89 3.75 8.91 0.58
CA HIS A 89 3.44 7.57 1.05
C HIS A 89 3.01 6.71 -0.12
N VAL A 90 3.51 5.49 -0.17
CA VAL A 90 3.06 4.49 -1.15
C VAL A 90 2.61 3.25 -0.40
N LEU A 91 1.43 2.77 -0.77
CA LEU A 91 0.83 1.56 -0.25
C LEU A 91 0.82 0.50 -1.35
N VAL A 92 1.25 -0.70 -1.03
CA VAL A 92 0.99 -1.88 -1.87
C VAL A 92 -0.19 -2.60 -1.24
N VAL A 93 -1.30 -2.66 -1.97
CA VAL A 93 -2.55 -3.21 -1.44
C VAL A 93 -3.09 -4.27 -2.40
N GLY A 94 -3.32 -5.44 -1.86
CA GLY A 94 -3.80 -6.58 -2.62
C GLY A 94 -4.40 -7.65 -1.74
N ILE A 95 -4.87 -8.72 -2.35
CA ILE A 95 -5.37 -9.90 -1.68
C ILE A 95 -4.22 -10.82 -1.27
N ALA A 96 -4.36 -11.47 -0.14
CA ALA A 96 -3.36 -12.40 0.37
C ALA A 96 -4.03 -13.63 1.00
N GLY A 97 -3.30 -14.74 1.03
CA GLY A 97 -3.69 -15.91 1.81
C GLY A 97 -3.51 -15.61 3.30
N GLY A 98 -4.53 -15.87 4.09
CA GLY A 98 -4.49 -15.77 5.55
C GLY A 98 -4.20 -17.12 6.20
N MET A 99 -3.40 -17.13 7.27
CA MET A 99 -3.31 -18.29 8.15
C MET A 99 -4.54 -18.28 9.06
N PRO A 100 -5.39 -19.32 9.03
CA PRO A 100 -6.71 -19.28 9.69
C PRO A 100 -6.63 -19.13 11.21
N CYS A 101 -5.52 -19.57 11.82
CA CYS A 101 -5.30 -19.44 13.27
C CYS A 101 -3.84 -19.01 13.51
N TYR A 102 -3.62 -17.94 14.22
CA TYR A 102 -2.30 -17.42 14.56
C TYR A 102 -2.23 -17.00 16.05
N GLY A 103 -1.08 -16.47 16.47
CA GLY A 103 -0.85 -16.12 17.86
C GLY A 103 -0.30 -17.27 18.71
N PRO A 104 0.10 -16.99 19.98
CA PRO A 104 0.78 -17.97 20.83
C PRO A 104 0.01 -19.27 21.04
N ASP A 105 -1.31 -19.18 21.18
CA ASP A 105 -2.19 -20.34 21.43
C ASP A 105 -3.13 -20.63 20.23
N ARG A 106 -2.84 -20.08 19.06
CA ARG A 106 -3.70 -20.15 17.85
C ARG A 106 -5.13 -19.69 18.10
N GLN A 107 -5.31 -18.72 18.98
CA GLN A 107 -6.61 -18.19 19.36
C GLN A 107 -7.08 -17.07 18.45
N ASP A 108 -6.14 -16.36 17.84
CA ASP A 108 -6.44 -15.31 16.88
C ASP A 108 -6.82 -15.92 15.53
N GLN A 109 -7.84 -15.38 14.90
CA GLN A 109 -8.33 -15.86 13.62
C GLN A 109 -8.27 -14.75 12.57
N ILE A 110 -7.90 -15.13 11.36
CA ILE A 110 -8.06 -14.30 10.17
C ILE A 110 -9.14 -14.94 9.32
N VAL A 111 -10.20 -14.20 9.03
CA VAL A 111 -11.33 -14.65 8.22
C VAL A 111 -11.42 -13.83 6.93
N LEU A 112 -12.19 -14.33 5.95
CA LEU A 112 -12.42 -13.62 4.70
C LEU A 112 -13.05 -12.25 4.96
N GLY A 113 -12.45 -11.23 4.38
CA GLY A 113 -12.85 -9.83 4.57
C GLY A 113 -12.02 -9.07 5.60
N ASP A 114 -11.17 -9.74 6.37
CA ASP A 114 -10.24 -9.06 7.27
C ASP A 114 -9.16 -8.31 6.48
N VAL A 115 -8.79 -7.15 7.00
CA VAL A 115 -7.70 -6.34 6.48
C VAL A 115 -6.47 -6.47 7.38
N VAL A 116 -5.39 -7.00 6.79
CA VAL A 116 -4.12 -7.18 7.50
C VAL A 116 -3.15 -6.07 7.08
N VAL A 117 -2.60 -5.36 8.06
CA VAL A 117 -1.62 -4.31 7.84
C VAL A 117 -0.26 -4.75 8.38
N GLY A 118 0.75 -4.76 7.50
CA GLY A 118 2.14 -5.06 7.88
C GLY A 118 2.70 -4.00 8.81
N VAL A 119 2.99 -4.37 10.05
CA VAL A 119 3.63 -3.50 11.04
C VAL A 119 4.94 -4.12 11.54
N PRO A 120 5.95 -3.30 11.86
CA PRO A 120 7.22 -3.81 12.37
C PRO A 120 7.04 -4.59 13.67
N GLN A 121 7.69 -5.74 13.76
CA GLN A 121 7.77 -6.54 14.97
C GLN A 121 9.19 -7.10 15.15
N HIS A 122 9.67 -7.16 16.38
CA HIS A 122 10.97 -7.77 16.75
C HIS A 122 12.15 -7.29 15.86
N GLY A 123 12.18 -5.99 15.52
CA GLY A 123 13.23 -5.40 14.67
C GLY A 123 13.11 -5.69 13.17
N ARG A 124 12.01 -6.32 12.73
CA ARG A 124 11.74 -6.60 11.31
C ARG A 124 10.67 -5.65 10.76
N GLY A 125 10.73 -5.34 9.46
CA GLY A 125 9.92 -4.30 8.81
C GLY A 125 8.45 -4.60 8.54
N GLY A 126 7.85 -5.61 9.16
CA GLY A 126 6.43 -5.94 8.98
C GLY A 126 6.11 -6.84 7.78
N VAL A 127 7.06 -7.02 6.85
CA VAL A 127 7.03 -8.00 5.77
C VAL A 127 8.32 -8.78 5.81
N THR A 128 8.24 -10.10 5.68
CA THR A 128 9.40 -10.98 5.67
C THR A 128 9.52 -11.65 4.30
N HIS A 129 10.65 -11.42 3.64
CA HIS A 129 10.97 -12.08 2.37
C HIS A 129 11.63 -13.43 2.63
N TYR A 130 10.82 -14.46 2.83
CA TYR A 130 11.31 -15.79 3.24
C TYR A 130 12.10 -16.55 2.15
N GLU A 131 11.98 -16.16 0.89
CA GLU A 131 12.75 -16.75 -0.21
C GLU A 131 14.23 -16.30 -0.21
N PHE A 132 14.54 -15.19 0.48
CA PHE A 132 15.89 -14.66 0.63
C PHE A 132 16.51 -15.09 1.95
N GLY A 133 16.71 -16.40 2.11
CA GLY A 133 17.28 -17.00 3.29
C GLY A 133 18.22 -18.14 2.96
N ALA A 134 18.92 -18.63 3.98
CA ALA A 134 19.67 -19.87 3.93
C ALA A 134 19.07 -20.86 4.93
N TRP A 135 18.87 -22.10 4.51
CA TRP A 135 18.56 -23.20 5.40
C TRP A 135 19.86 -23.65 6.06
N GLU A 136 20.00 -23.32 7.33
CA GLU A 136 21.08 -23.83 8.17
C GLU A 136 20.56 -25.07 8.87
N GLY A 137 21.25 -26.19 8.79
CA GLY A 137 20.79 -27.51 9.20
C GLY A 137 19.81 -27.50 10.39
N HIS A 138 19.01 -28.55 10.55
CA HIS A 138 17.95 -28.70 11.56
C HIS A 138 16.66 -27.91 11.32
N ASN A 139 16.28 -27.63 10.06
CA ASN A 139 15.07 -26.89 9.69
C ASN A 139 15.04 -25.43 10.16
N GLU A 140 16.17 -24.79 10.37
CA GLU A 140 16.26 -23.38 10.73
C GLU A 140 16.50 -22.54 9.48
N LEU A 141 15.55 -21.61 9.20
CA LEU A 141 15.65 -20.65 8.10
C LEU A 141 16.25 -19.35 8.63
N THR A 142 17.49 -19.06 8.24
CA THR A 142 18.12 -17.77 8.50
C THR A 142 17.76 -16.79 7.39
N ILE A 143 16.92 -15.80 7.71
CA ILE A 143 16.51 -14.73 6.78
C ILE A 143 17.65 -13.71 6.70
N LYS A 144 18.17 -13.50 5.49
CA LYS A 144 19.32 -12.61 5.26
C LYS A 144 18.94 -11.18 4.95
N GLU A 145 17.68 -10.91 4.60
CA GLU A 145 17.22 -9.60 4.22
C GLU A 145 15.91 -9.23 4.95
N HIS A 146 15.85 -8.00 5.44
CA HIS A 146 14.68 -7.45 6.11
C HIS A 146 14.18 -6.25 5.33
N THR A 147 12.86 -6.17 5.16
CA THR A 147 12.23 -4.98 4.57
C THR A 147 12.46 -3.77 5.46
N LEU A 148 12.54 -2.58 4.83
CA LEU A 148 12.60 -1.33 5.55
C LEU A 148 11.32 -1.10 6.36
N HIS A 149 11.45 -0.35 7.44
CA HIS A 149 10.31 0.04 8.26
C HIS A 149 9.42 1.03 7.50
N PRO A 150 8.09 0.95 7.63
CA PRO A 150 7.18 2.00 7.19
C PRO A 150 7.54 3.35 7.85
N SER A 151 7.15 4.45 7.21
CA SER A 151 7.39 5.78 7.79
C SER A 151 6.68 5.97 9.13
N ALA A 152 7.24 6.80 10.00
CA ALA A 152 6.63 7.12 11.29
C ALA A 152 5.18 7.64 11.15
N ALA A 153 4.89 8.39 10.09
CA ALA A 153 3.54 8.89 9.81
C ALA A 153 2.54 7.75 9.57
N LEU A 154 2.91 6.74 8.76
CA LEU A 154 2.06 5.57 8.53
C LEU A 154 1.87 4.73 9.79
N LEU A 155 2.92 4.53 10.57
CA LEU A 155 2.82 3.81 11.85
C LEU A 155 1.93 4.53 12.85
N THR A 156 2.01 5.86 12.91
CA THR A 156 1.12 6.68 13.74
C THR A 156 -0.34 6.56 13.28
N ALA A 157 -0.60 6.58 11.98
CA ALA A 157 -1.95 6.39 11.44
C ALA A 157 -2.53 5.01 11.82
N VAL A 158 -1.73 3.94 11.74
CA VAL A 158 -2.15 2.60 12.16
C VAL A 158 -2.45 2.55 13.67
N ASN A 159 -1.62 3.17 14.51
CA ASN A 159 -1.85 3.20 15.95
C ASN A 159 -3.10 4.01 16.32
N ASN A 160 -3.36 5.12 15.63
CA ASN A 160 -4.61 5.87 15.81
C ASN A 160 -5.83 5.04 15.42
N LEU A 161 -5.78 4.32 14.29
CA LEU A 161 -6.85 3.42 13.88
C LEU A 161 -7.10 2.32 14.92
N ARG A 162 -6.04 1.71 15.45
CA ARG A 162 -6.15 0.72 16.53
C ARG A 162 -6.81 1.30 17.77
N SER A 163 -6.44 2.52 18.17
CA SER A 163 -7.06 3.21 19.32
C SER A 163 -8.56 3.40 19.14
N VAL A 164 -8.99 3.81 17.94
CA VAL A 164 -10.42 3.96 17.62
C VAL A 164 -11.15 2.61 17.70
N HIS A 165 -10.56 1.55 17.16
CA HIS A 165 -11.16 0.21 17.21
C HIS A 165 -11.27 -0.32 18.65
N MET A 166 -10.26 -0.08 19.50
CA MET A 166 -10.32 -0.45 20.91
C MET A 166 -11.43 0.30 21.67
N GLN A 167 -11.62 1.59 21.37
CA GLN A 167 -12.72 2.37 21.96
C GLN A 167 -14.09 1.82 21.54
N LEU A 168 -14.26 1.49 20.26
CA LEU A 168 -15.50 0.93 19.74
C LEU A 168 -15.78 -0.47 20.31
N ALA A 169 -14.76 -1.30 20.49
CA ALA A 169 -14.89 -2.60 21.15
C ALA A 169 -15.24 -2.47 22.63
N GLY A 170 -14.60 -1.53 23.35
CA GLY A 170 -14.89 -1.26 24.77
C GLY A 170 -16.28 -0.68 25.01
N SER A 171 -16.87 0.04 24.05
CA SER A 171 -18.24 0.58 24.17
C SER A 171 -19.34 -0.46 24.01
N LYS A 172 -19.00 -1.71 23.61
CA LYS A 172 -19.95 -2.83 23.46
C LYS A 172 -20.01 -3.75 24.68
N ILE A 173 -19.30 -3.44 25.76
CA ILE A 173 -19.42 -4.16 27.04
C ILE A 173 -20.53 -3.48 27.83
N PRO A 174 -21.69 -4.16 28.08
CA PRO A 174 -22.77 -3.62 28.90
C PRO A 174 -22.37 -3.56 30.37
#